data_b758540140812e27fbd1edae268731b7
#
_entry.id   b758540140812e27fbd1edae268731b7
#
_cell.length_a   1.000
_cell.length_b   1.000
_cell.length_c   1.000
_cell.angle_alpha   90.00
_cell.angle_beta   90.00
_cell.angle_gamma   90.00
#
_symmetry.space_group_name_H-M   'P 1'
#
loop_
_entity.id
_entity.type
_entity.pdbx_description
1 polymer ?
#
loop_
_entity_poly.entity_id
_entity_poly.type
_entity_poly.pdbx_seq_one_letter_code
_entity_poly.pdbx_strand_id
1 'polypeptide(L)'
;DVERSRGLGDVYKRQMKKVPGVLKYMKARYKAVFVDEYQDCGKIQHDIFIMLCENGLIGVAVGDINQAIYGFSKRFPKYLLSLIGRKDFKHYELSINHRCHPSIVEYSLCLFDVSKTIPKEKRVFRVSVQGAEKEIAEKIDQKLESIKEKFQVVNNNQIAILCRTNDKVQLLDKILKTKHKVFSDAPLDKDNSNWGRVFSELLNARFDTNIFAVDYAEKLFSAEMEPEKYRKTLNLCHKIFNCTLENLMDVINNFIEMAELLYPKGYNSGTVELLKYTLSDPIILNGYIPAAKNEVNIMTLHKSKGLEFNIVFHMDMYKYIISDERGTNSEIEQLMNLHYVGITRAKDACFIMNGTQRYRSRQQDLYPAYPSSFLMKEGLQKRREELIW
;
A
#
# COMPACT_ATOMS: atom_id res chain seq x y z
N ASP A 1 25.92 -17.51 -16.94
CA ASP A 1 24.57 -17.75 -16.37
C ASP A 1 24.28 -16.98 -15.06
N VAL A 2 25.30 -16.55 -14.33
CA VAL A 2 25.17 -15.70 -13.13
C VAL A 2 24.73 -14.25 -13.46
N GLU A 3 24.88 -13.80 -14.69
CA GLU A 3 24.49 -12.44 -15.10
C GLU A 3 22.99 -12.29 -15.43
N ARG A 4 22.29 -13.37 -15.77
CA ARG A 4 20.84 -13.33 -16.10
C ARG A 4 19.92 -13.14 -14.90
N SER A 5 20.38 -13.38 -13.67
CA SER A 5 19.59 -13.26 -12.45
C SER A 5 19.69 -11.91 -11.74
N ARG A 6 20.44 -10.96 -12.30
CA ARG A 6 20.63 -9.63 -11.69
C ARG A 6 19.55 -8.68 -12.15
N GLY A 7 18.75 -8.19 -11.19
CA GLY A 7 17.72 -7.19 -11.45
C GLY A 7 18.32 -5.88 -11.99
N LEU A 8 17.49 -5.08 -12.65
CA LEU A 8 17.86 -3.79 -13.27
C LEU A 8 18.62 -2.84 -12.32
N GLY A 9 18.28 -2.85 -11.04
CA GLY A 9 18.97 -2.06 -10.03
C GLY A 9 20.46 -2.39 -9.92
N ASP A 10 20.85 -3.68 -10.02
CA ASP A 10 22.26 -4.09 -10.03
C ASP A 10 22.98 -3.62 -11.30
N VAL A 11 22.29 -3.60 -12.44
CA VAL A 11 22.82 -3.09 -13.71
C VAL A 11 23.10 -1.60 -13.59
N TYR A 12 22.14 -0.80 -13.11
CA TYR A 12 22.31 0.64 -12.90
C TYR A 12 23.42 0.97 -11.90
N LYS A 13 23.47 0.29 -10.79
CA LYS A 13 24.53 0.45 -9.79
C LYS A 13 25.92 0.17 -10.38
N ARG A 14 26.05 -0.87 -11.23
CA ARG A 14 27.30 -1.17 -11.95
C ARG A 14 27.66 -0.11 -12.98
N GLN A 15 26.67 0.36 -13.75
CA GLN A 15 26.90 1.43 -14.73
C GLN A 15 27.38 2.69 -14.04
N MET A 16 26.74 3.12 -12.96
CA MET A 16 27.17 4.28 -12.19
C MET A 16 28.60 4.15 -11.65
N LYS A 17 28.99 2.93 -11.22
CA LYS A 17 30.37 2.66 -10.76
C LYS A 17 31.39 2.59 -11.87
N LYS A 18 31.05 1.98 -13.02
CA LYS A 18 32.00 1.72 -14.11
C LYS A 18 32.11 2.85 -15.13
N VAL A 19 31.08 3.71 -15.22
CA VAL A 19 31.01 4.78 -16.21
C VAL A 19 30.90 6.13 -15.47
N PRO A 20 32.03 6.78 -15.15
CA PRO A 20 32.04 8.05 -14.40
C PRO A 20 31.22 9.16 -15.04
N GLY A 21 31.01 9.12 -16.36
CA GLY A 21 30.16 10.06 -17.10
C GLY A 21 28.69 10.03 -16.67
N VAL A 22 28.17 8.88 -16.20
CA VAL A 22 26.78 8.76 -15.75
C VAL A 22 26.51 9.66 -14.53
N LEU A 23 27.36 9.58 -13.51
CA LEU A 23 27.21 10.39 -12.30
C LEU A 23 27.43 11.89 -12.58
N LYS A 24 28.38 12.23 -13.47
CA LYS A 24 28.57 13.62 -13.92
C LYS A 24 27.35 14.16 -14.64
N TYR A 25 26.74 13.35 -15.52
CA TYR A 25 25.50 13.70 -16.21
C TYR A 25 24.34 13.90 -15.21
N MET A 26 24.17 12.98 -14.27
CA MET A 26 23.11 13.08 -13.23
C MET A 26 23.28 14.38 -12.41
N LYS A 27 24.52 14.68 -11.99
CA LYS A 27 24.81 15.94 -11.25
C LYS A 27 24.57 17.19 -12.09
N ALA A 28 24.87 17.15 -13.38
CA ALA A 28 24.62 18.29 -14.27
C ALA A 28 23.12 18.53 -14.50
N ARG A 29 22.33 17.44 -14.52
CA ARG A 29 20.88 17.48 -14.78
C ARG A 29 20.04 17.72 -13.53
N TYR A 30 20.42 17.14 -12.38
CA TYR A 30 19.63 17.15 -11.16
C TYR A 30 20.40 17.78 -10.01
N LYS A 31 19.73 18.58 -9.19
CA LYS A 31 20.28 19.17 -7.97
C LYS A 31 20.00 18.33 -6.73
N ALA A 32 18.87 17.62 -6.72
CA ALA A 32 18.44 16.83 -5.59
C ALA A 32 17.83 15.49 -6.03
N VAL A 33 17.84 14.53 -5.13
CA VAL A 33 17.13 13.24 -5.22
C VAL A 33 16.27 13.06 -3.98
N PHE A 34 14.97 12.88 -4.17
CA PHE A 34 13.99 12.59 -3.12
C PHE A 34 13.60 11.13 -3.20
N VAL A 35 13.61 10.46 -2.07
CA VAL A 35 13.14 9.08 -1.95
C VAL A 35 12.13 9.04 -0.81
N ASP A 36 10.87 8.81 -1.16
CA ASP A 36 9.78 8.57 -0.22
C ASP A 36 9.68 7.09 0.15
N GLU A 37 8.99 6.79 1.27
CA GLU A 37 8.86 5.43 1.80
C GLU A 37 10.23 4.72 1.95
N TYR A 38 11.25 5.44 2.41
CA TYR A 38 12.63 4.94 2.45
C TYR A 38 12.81 3.70 3.31
N GLN A 39 11.92 3.45 4.29
CA GLN A 39 11.90 2.23 5.10
C GLN A 39 11.69 0.95 4.26
N ASP A 40 11.14 1.10 3.04
CA ASP A 40 10.93 -0.01 2.10
C ASP A 40 12.06 -0.14 1.06
N CYS A 41 13.12 0.64 1.18
CA CYS A 41 14.27 0.52 0.31
C CYS A 41 15.02 -0.79 0.54
N GLY A 42 15.39 -1.44 -0.57
CA GLY A 42 16.37 -2.52 -0.56
C GLY A 42 17.80 -1.98 -0.63
N LYS A 43 18.77 -2.90 -0.46
CA LYS A 43 20.20 -2.56 -0.50
C LYS A 43 20.61 -1.78 -1.76
N ILE A 44 20.05 -2.14 -2.89
CA ILE A 44 20.46 -1.55 -4.19
C ILE A 44 20.01 -0.12 -4.32
N GLN A 45 18.75 0.18 -3.95
CA GLN A 45 18.20 1.53 -3.96
C GLN A 45 18.98 2.42 -2.99
N HIS A 46 19.24 1.92 -1.77
CA HIS A 46 20.07 2.61 -0.79
C HIS A 46 21.46 2.92 -1.35
N ASP A 47 22.16 1.94 -1.93
CA ASP A 47 23.49 2.12 -2.47
C ASP A 47 23.52 3.16 -3.63
N ILE A 48 22.49 3.16 -4.49
CA ILE A 48 22.34 4.17 -5.57
C ILE A 48 22.12 5.54 -4.98
N PHE A 49 21.20 5.67 -4.01
CA PHE A 49 20.93 6.94 -3.31
C PHE A 49 22.19 7.53 -2.70
N ILE A 50 22.96 6.72 -1.98
CA ILE A 50 24.23 7.15 -1.37
C ILE A 50 25.24 7.59 -2.45
N MET A 51 25.41 6.83 -3.53
CA MET A 51 26.32 7.21 -4.62
C MET A 51 25.94 8.57 -5.24
N LEU A 52 24.65 8.84 -5.42
CA LEU A 52 24.19 10.13 -5.93
C LEU A 52 24.55 11.26 -4.96
N CYS A 53 24.31 11.09 -3.67
CA CYS A 53 24.65 12.07 -2.62
C CYS A 53 26.16 12.34 -2.55
N GLU A 54 26.98 11.28 -2.54
CA GLU A 54 28.45 11.38 -2.51
C GLU A 54 29.02 12.06 -3.76
N ASN A 55 28.29 12.03 -4.88
CA ASN A 55 28.65 12.78 -6.10
C ASN A 55 28.05 14.18 -6.18
N GLY A 56 27.44 14.68 -5.10
CA GLY A 56 27.08 16.08 -4.89
C GLY A 56 25.65 16.43 -5.26
N LEU A 57 24.71 15.45 -5.29
CA LEU A 57 23.28 15.73 -5.25
C LEU A 57 22.82 15.89 -3.79
N ILE A 58 21.85 16.76 -3.58
CA ILE A 58 21.17 16.87 -2.27
C ILE A 58 20.24 15.66 -2.14
N GLY A 59 20.49 14.77 -1.18
CA GLY A 59 19.64 13.63 -0.90
C GLY A 59 18.60 13.92 0.17
N VAL A 60 17.34 13.64 -0.12
CA VAL A 60 16.24 13.70 0.84
C VAL A 60 15.60 12.32 0.92
N ALA A 61 15.66 11.70 2.11
CA ALA A 61 15.03 10.42 2.41
C ALA A 61 13.89 10.66 3.39
N VAL A 62 12.68 10.32 2.99
CA VAL A 62 11.48 10.41 3.83
C VAL A 62 10.97 9.01 4.12
N GLY A 63 10.55 8.74 5.35
CA GLY A 63 10.01 7.44 5.70
C GLY A 63 9.58 7.33 7.16
N ASP A 64 8.77 6.31 7.43
CA ASP A 64 8.30 5.95 8.77
C ASP A 64 8.73 4.51 9.07
N ILE A 65 9.62 4.33 10.03
CA ILE A 65 10.13 2.99 10.43
C ILE A 65 9.01 2.06 10.91
N ASN A 66 7.96 2.63 11.51
CA ASN A 66 6.80 1.88 12.00
C ASN A 66 5.86 1.43 10.87
N GLN A 67 6.06 1.91 9.63
CA GLN A 67 5.35 1.44 8.43
C GLN A 67 6.15 0.43 7.59
N ALA A 68 7.27 -0.09 8.10
CA ALA A 68 8.06 -1.13 7.43
C ALA A 68 7.38 -2.50 7.54
N ILE A 69 6.68 -2.93 6.49
CA ILE A 69 5.89 -4.17 6.46
C ILE A 69 6.32 -5.15 5.34
N TYR A 70 7.38 -4.85 4.60
CA TYR A 70 7.85 -5.65 3.45
C TYR A 70 9.15 -6.40 3.71
N GLY A 71 9.44 -6.77 4.97
CA GLY A 71 10.65 -7.51 5.33
C GLY A 71 10.79 -8.86 4.60
N PHE A 72 9.65 -9.52 4.27
CA PHE A 72 9.65 -10.75 3.48
C PHE A 72 10.24 -10.58 2.07
N SER A 73 10.28 -9.35 1.52
CA SER A 73 10.90 -9.01 0.25
C SER A 73 12.31 -8.40 0.40
N LYS A 74 12.99 -8.63 1.54
CA LYS A 74 14.32 -8.12 1.87
C LYS A 74 14.40 -6.58 1.91
N ARG A 75 13.30 -5.92 2.25
CA ARG A 75 13.19 -4.48 2.47
C ARG A 75 13.17 -4.24 3.97
N PHE A 76 14.06 -3.41 4.48
CA PHE A 76 14.28 -3.25 5.91
C PHE A 76 14.45 -1.78 6.28
N PRO A 77 13.92 -1.33 7.43
CA PRO A 77 14.09 0.03 7.93
C PRO A 77 15.54 0.37 8.27
N LYS A 78 16.41 -0.63 8.37
CA LYS A 78 17.85 -0.45 8.69
C LYS A 78 18.55 0.55 7.76
N TYR A 79 18.13 0.66 6.51
CA TYR A 79 18.72 1.60 5.56
C TYR A 79 18.34 3.04 5.87
N LEU A 80 17.10 3.30 6.28
CA LEU A 80 16.69 4.61 6.79
C LEU A 80 17.42 4.92 8.11
N LEU A 81 17.45 3.98 9.05
CA LEU A 81 18.16 4.13 10.33
C LEU A 81 19.65 4.41 10.11
N SER A 82 20.28 3.80 9.11
CA SER A 82 21.70 4.03 8.82
C SER A 82 21.99 5.47 8.36
N LEU A 83 21.01 6.17 7.77
CA LEU A 83 21.17 7.59 7.40
C LEU A 83 21.17 8.50 8.63
N ILE A 84 20.37 8.17 9.65
CA ILE A 84 20.29 8.95 10.90
C ILE A 84 21.66 8.99 11.60
N GLY A 85 22.44 7.91 11.52
CA GLY A 85 23.78 7.83 12.12
C GLY A 85 24.90 8.49 11.30
N ARG A 86 24.63 8.94 10.09
CA ARG A 86 25.64 9.55 9.21
C ARG A 86 25.83 11.05 9.52
N LYS A 87 27.09 11.50 9.61
CA LYS A 87 27.43 12.92 9.88
C LYS A 87 27.09 13.88 8.74
N ASP A 88 26.98 13.37 7.52
CA ASP A 88 26.66 14.14 6.31
C ASP A 88 25.15 14.24 6.04
N PHE A 89 24.30 13.62 6.87
CA PHE A 89 22.85 13.78 6.83
C PHE A 89 22.34 14.51 8.08
N LYS A 90 21.39 15.44 7.86
CA LYS A 90 20.61 16.06 8.95
C LYS A 90 19.32 15.29 9.14
N HIS A 91 19.04 14.94 10.39
CA HIS A 91 17.80 14.28 10.77
C HIS A 91 16.73 15.31 11.15
N TYR A 92 15.53 15.15 10.62
CA TYR A 92 14.35 15.95 10.96
C TYR A 92 13.21 14.99 11.28
N GLU A 93 12.42 15.33 12.29
CA GLU A 93 11.24 14.57 12.72
C GLU A 93 9.97 15.35 12.39
N LEU A 94 9.05 14.70 11.65
CA LEU A 94 7.71 15.24 11.39
C LEU A 94 6.77 14.68 12.47
N SER A 95 6.49 15.47 13.49
CA SER A 95 5.72 15.05 14.67
C SER A 95 4.21 15.34 14.57
N ILE A 96 3.78 16.15 13.60
CA ILE A 96 2.37 16.52 13.44
C ILE A 96 1.71 15.63 12.39
N ASN A 97 0.71 14.85 12.83
CA ASN A 97 -0.11 14.04 11.93
C ASN A 97 -1.37 14.83 11.53
N HIS A 98 -1.51 15.11 10.23
CA HIS A 98 -2.66 15.84 9.68
C HIS A 98 -3.73 14.90 9.08
N ARG A 99 -3.50 13.59 9.06
CA ARG A 99 -4.40 12.60 8.47
C ARG A 99 -5.43 12.10 9.46
N CYS A 100 -4.96 11.57 10.57
CA CYS A 100 -5.79 10.85 11.52
C CYS A 100 -6.28 11.76 12.65
N HIS A 101 -7.45 11.47 13.17
CA HIS A 101 -7.91 12.08 14.41
C HIS A 101 -6.86 11.89 15.54
N PRO A 102 -6.59 12.89 16.38
CA PRO A 102 -5.55 12.82 17.41
C PRO A 102 -5.60 11.57 18.29
N SER A 103 -6.81 11.09 18.63
CA SER A 103 -6.93 9.87 19.46
C SER A 103 -6.47 8.58 18.74
N ILE A 104 -6.58 8.52 17.42
CA ILE A 104 -6.04 7.41 16.62
C ILE A 104 -4.52 7.46 16.63
N VAL A 105 -3.95 8.66 16.50
CA VAL A 105 -2.50 8.89 16.60
C VAL A 105 -1.98 8.46 17.96
N GLU A 106 -2.60 8.91 19.06
CA GLU A 106 -2.18 8.55 20.41
C GLU A 106 -2.30 7.04 20.70
N TYR A 107 -3.33 6.38 20.16
CA TYR A 107 -3.44 4.93 20.24
C TYR A 107 -2.31 4.25 19.47
N SER A 108 -2.05 4.67 18.26
CA SER A 108 -1.03 4.07 17.38
C SER A 108 0.39 4.26 17.94
N LEU A 109 0.73 5.43 18.47
CA LEU A 109 2.01 5.72 19.11
C LEU A 109 2.21 4.93 20.41
N CYS A 110 1.11 4.60 21.13
CA CYS A 110 1.18 3.76 22.33
C CYS A 110 1.66 2.33 22.00
N LEU A 111 1.50 1.85 20.78
CA LEU A 111 2.06 0.56 20.34
C LEU A 111 3.59 0.52 20.45
N PHE A 112 4.25 1.66 20.35
CA PHE A 112 5.71 1.82 20.39
C PHE A 112 6.20 2.56 21.64
N ASP A 113 5.35 2.68 22.68
CA ASP A 113 5.64 3.38 23.94
C ASP A 113 5.98 4.88 23.79
N VAL A 114 5.60 5.49 22.67
CA VAL A 114 5.87 6.91 22.37
C VAL A 114 4.73 7.83 22.81
N SER A 115 3.50 7.30 22.96
CA SER A 115 2.34 8.10 23.34
C SER A 115 2.46 8.66 24.77
N LYS A 116 2.28 9.97 24.89
CA LYS A 116 2.38 10.70 26.16
C LYS A 116 1.02 11.12 26.73
N THR A 117 -0.04 11.10 25.91
CA THR A 117 -1.36 11.64 26.29
C THR A 117 -2.44 10.57 26.24
N ILE A 118 -3.48 10.76 27.03
CA ILE A 118 -4.71 9.97 26.97
C ILE A 118 -5.78 10.88 26.36
N PRO A 119 -6.31 10.56 25.18
CA PRO A 119 -7.29 11.41 24.52
C PRO A 119 -8.61 11.43 25.31
N LYS A 120 -9.24 12.61 25.40
CA LYS A 120 -10.58 12.75 26.01
C LYS A 120 -11.64 12.03 25.16
N GLU A 121 -11.59 12.25 23.85
CA GLU A 121 -12.43 11.57 22.89
C GLU A 121 -11.67 10.36 22.31
N LYS A 122 -12.32 9.22 22.23
CA LYS A 122 -11.74 7.98 21.71
C LYS A 122 -12.35 7.64 20.36
N ARG A 123 -11.49 7.39 19.38
CA ARG A 123 -11.88 7.06 18.01
C ARG A 123 -11.37 5.68 17.59
N VAL A 124 -10.74 4.95 18.52
CA VAL A 124 -10.39 3.53 18.36
C VAL A 124 -11.34 2.72 19.24
N PHE A 125 -12.00 1.74 18.65
CA PHE A 125 -13.00 0.88 19.28
C PHE A 125 -12.53 -0.57 19.14
N ARG A 126 -12.40 -1.27 20.25
CA ARG A 126 -12.24 -2.72 20.21
C ARG A 126 -13.62 -3.35 20.35
N VAL A 127 -14.01 -4.10 19.33
CA VAL A 127 -15.33 -4.70 19.23
C VAL A 127 -15.20 -6.20 19.42
N SER A 128 -15.88 -6.74 20.43
CA SER A 128 -16.00 -8.18 20.66
C SER A 128 -17.37 -8.67 20.17
N VAL A 129 -17.34 -9.70 19.31
CA VAL A 129 -18.54 -10.34 18.73
C VAL A 129 -18.55 -11.81 19.13
N GLN A 130 -19.69 -12.33 19.57
CA GLN A 130 -19.83 -13.75 19.77
C GLN A 130 -20.01 -14.44 18.42
N GLY A 131 -19.11 -15.39 18.09
CA GLY A 131 -19.07 -16.07 16.80
C GLY A 131 -17.77 -15.80 16.05
N ALA A 132 -17.82 -15.98 14.75
CA ALA A 132 -16.69 -15.85 13.83
C ALA A 132 -16.90 -14.71 12.83
N GLU A 133 -16.22 -14.76 11.69
CA GLU A 133 -16.27 -13.73 10.64
C GLU A 133 -17.68 -13.48 10.10
N LYS A 134 -18.53 -14.51 10.09
CA LYS A 134 -19.94 -14.38 9.64
C LYS A 134 -20.72 -13.45 10.56
N GLU A 135 -20.67 -13.70 11.86
CA GLU A 135 -21.37 -12.88 12.86
C GLU A 135 -20.77 -11.45 12.91
N ILE A 136 -19.45 -11.33 12.71
CA ILE A 136 -18.82 -9.99 12.59
C ILE A 136 -19.37 -9.23 11.37
N ALA A 137 -19.45 -9.89 10.20
CA ALA A 137 -20.00 -9.27 8.99
C ALA A 137 -21.46 -8.84 9.18
N GLU A 138 -22.29 -9.70 9.79
CA GLU A 138 -23.68 -9.38 10.11
C GLU A 138 -23.79 -8.16 11.05
N LYS A 139 -22.88 -8.02 12.01
CA LYS A 139 -22.86 -6.85 12.90
C LYS A 139 -22.40 -5.59 12.18
N ILE A 140 -21.44 -5.71 11.26
CA ILE A 140 -21.03 -4.57 10.40
C ILE A 140 -22.24 -4.13 9.58
N ASP A 141 -22.92 -5.05 8.87
CA ASP A 141 -24.10 -4.76 8.07
C ASP A 141 -25.19 -4.04 8.87
N GLN A 142 -25.45 -4.48 10.11
CA GLN A 142 -26.49 -3.90 10.98
C GLN A 142 -26.12 -2.50 11.49
N LYS A 143 -24.84 -2.24 11.72
CA LYS A 143 -24.41 -1.00 12.41
C LYS A 143 -23.82 0.05 11.48
N LEU A 144 -23.57 -0.29 10.20
CA LEU A 144 -22.85 0.56 9.26
C LEU A 144 -23.47 1.96 9.15
N GLU A 145 -24.79 2.05 8.97
CA GLU A 145 -25.44 3.35 8.78
C GLU A 145 -25.37 4.20 10.06
N SER A 146 -25.59 3.63 11.23
CA SER A 146 -25.47 4.38 12.51
C SER A 146 -24.03 4.84 12.77
N ILE A 147 -23.03 4.07 12.33
CA ILE A 147 -21.63 4.45 12.42
C ILE A 147 -21.33 5.61 11.44
N LYS A 148 -21.83 5.52 10.21
CA LYS A 148 -21.69 6.61 9.22
C LYS A 148 -22.29 7.92 9.74
N GLU A 149 -23.48 7.87 10.30
CA GLU A 149 -24.13 9.03 10.90
C GLU A 149 -23.29 9.61 12.04
N LYS A 150 -22.81 8.77 12.96
CA LYS A 150 -21.97 9.20 14.10
C LYS A 150 -20.71 9.93 13.65
N PHE A 151 -20.07 9.49 12.56
CA PHE A 151 -18.83 10.06 12.07
C PHE A 151 -19.00 10.94 10.82
N GLN A 152 -20.25 11.25 10.44
CA GLN A 152 -20.59 12.11 9.31
C GLN A 152 -20.00 11.66 7.98
N VAL A 153 -19.91 10.33 7.78
CA VAL A 153 -19.41 9.71 6.54
C VAL A 153 -20.55 9.50 5.56
N VAL A 154 -20.48 10.14 4.42
CA VAL A 154 -21.57 10.13 3.42
C VAL A 154 -21.46 8.89 2.50
N ASN A 155 -20.29 8.61 1.99
CA ASN A 155 -20.09 7.59 0.97
C ASN A 155 -19.45 6.32 1.54
N ASN A 156 -19.92 5.15 1.11
CA ASN A 156 -19.38 3.87 1.55
C ASN A 156 -17.93 3.63 1.09
N ASN A 157 -17.51 4.21 -0.04
CA ASN A 157 -16.13 4.10 -0.49
C ASN A 157 -15.09 4.85 0.39
N GLN A 158 -15.57 5.61 1.37
CA GLN A 158 -14.74 6.19 2.42
C GLN A 158 -14.51 5.22 3.61
N ILE A 159 -15.01 3.98 3.50
CA ILE A 159 -14.95 2.95 4.53
C ILE A 159 -14.17 1.76 3.98
N ALA A 160 -13.30 1.17 4.82
CA ALA A 160 -12.57 -0.04 4.47
C ALA A 160 -12.70 -1.14 5.54
N ILE A 161 -12.75 -2.38 5.08
CA ILE A 161 -12.59 -3.59 5.88
C ILE A 161 -11.22 -4.19 5.52
N LEU A 162 -10.29 -4.18 6.47
CA LEU A 162 -8.91 -4.59 6.27
C LEU A 162 -8.66 -5.96 6.89
N CYS A 163 -8.24 -6.91 6.06
CA CYS A 163 -7.96 -8.29 6.44
C CYS A 163 -6.47 -8.63 6.40
N ARG A 164 -6.05 -9.68 7.11
CA ARG A 164 -4.66 -10.13 7.09
C ARG A 164 -4.30 -10.86 5.79
N THR A 165 -5.21 -11.63 5.21
CA THR A 165 -4.96 -12.50 4.06
C THR A 165 -6.04 -12.39 2.99
N ASN A 166 -5.69 -12.78 1.75
CA ASN A 166 -6.65 -12.83 0.64
C ASN A 166 -7.78 -13.83 0.91
N ASP A 167 -7.52 -14.96 1.60
CA ASP A 167 -8.56 -15.93 1.96
C ASP A 167 -9.65 -15.29 2.84
N LYS A 168 -9.26 -14.38 3.75
CA LYS A 168 -10.21 -13.64 4.58
C LYS A 168 -10.98 -12.59 3.79
N VAL A 169 -10.33 -11.93 2.84
CA VAL A 169 -10.99 -11.02 1.88
C VAL A 169 -12.06 -11.79 1.10
N GLN A 170 -11.73 -12.94 0.54
CA GLN A 170 -12.69 -13.79 -0.21
C GLN A 170 -13.80 -14.36 0.67
N LEU A 171 -13.52 -14.64 1.94
CA LEU A 171 -14.54 -15.06 2.89
C LEU A 171 -15.56 -13.93 3.14
N LEU A 172 -15.08 -12.72 3.40
CA LEU A 172 -15.94 -11.56 3.61
C LEU A 172 -16.74 -11.18 2.38
N ASP A 173 -16.17 -11.30 1.18
CA ASP A 173 -16.86 -11.12 -0.10
C ASP A 173 -18.13 -11.97 -0.21
N LYS A 174 -18.10 -13.20 0.32
CA LYS A 174 -19.22 -14.12 0.27
C LYS A 174 -20.29 -13.88 1.34
N ILE A 175 -19.93 -13.28 2.48
CA ILE A 175 -20.81 -13.22 3.65
C ILE A 175 -21.32 -11.81 3.96
N LEU A 176 -20.61 -10.75 3.57
CA LEU A 176 -21.03 -9.36 3.77
C LEU A 176 -22.18 -9.03 2.82
N LYS A 177 -23.29 -8.51 3.33
CA LYS A 177 -24.46 -8.11 2.55
C LYS A 177 -24.37 -6.68 2.03
N THR A 178 -23.71 -5.81 2.78
CA THR A 178 -23.44 -4.43 2.34
C THR A 178 -22.73 -4.45 0.99
N LYS A 179 -23.17 -3.61 0.06
CA LYS A 179 -22.52 -3.49 -1.24
C LYS A 179 -21.05 -3.10 -1.04
N HIS A 180 -20.16 -3.87 -1.63
CA HIS A 180 -18.73 -3.73 -1.43
C HIS A 180 -17.91 -4.03 -2.68
N LYS A 181 -16.69 -3.59 -2.65
CA LYS A 181 -15.66 -3.80 -3.67
C LYS A 181 -14.49 -4.54 -3.07
N VAL A 182 -14.14 -5.66 -3.67
CA VAL A 182 -12.96 -6.44 -3.30
C VAL A 182 -11.75 -5.99 -4.12
N PHE A 183 -10.66 -5.68 -3.43
CA PHE A 183 -9.37 -5.40 -4.02
C PHE A 183 -8.41 -6.57 -3.76
N SER A 184 -8.20 -7.38 -4.76
CA SER A 184 -7.19 -8.45 -4.78
C SER A 184 -6.05 -8.08 -5.74
N ASP A 185 -4.91 -8.76 -5.58
CA ASP A 185 -3.80 -8.58 -6.53
C ASP A 185 -4.18 -9.19 -7.87
N ALA A 186 -4.25 -8.36 -8.91
CA ALA A 186 -4.45 -8.84 -10.26
C ALA A 186 -3.22 -9.63 -10.75
N PRO A 187 -3.39 -10.57 -11.70
CA PRO A 187 -2.26 -11.30 -12.27
C PRO A 187 -1.14 -10.38 -12.81
N LEU A 188 -1.52 -9.28 -13.44
CA LEU A 188 -0.58 -8.29 -13.98
C LEU A 188 0.22 -7.57 -12.88
N ASP A 189 -0.35 -7.34 -11.68
CA ASP A 189 0.35 -6.73 -10.54
C ASP A 189 1.47 -7.63 -9.98
N LYS A 190 1.41 -8.93 -10.28
CA LYS A 190 2.43 -9.92 -9.88
C LYS A 190 3.54 -10.06 -10.89
N ASP A 191 3.39 -9.48 -12.09
CA ASP A 191 4.45 -9.46 -13.10
C ASP A 191 5.52 -8.43 -12.72
N ASN A 192 6.70 -8.93 -12.34
CA ASN A 192 7.84 -8.11 -11.96
C ASN A 192 8.66 -7.59 -13.16
N SER A 193 8.26 -7.90 -14.41
CA SER A 193 8.91 -7.36 -15.61
C SER A 193 8.70 -5.84 -15.68
N ASN A 194 9.56 -5.15 -16.44
CA ASN A 194 9.41 -3.71 -16.65
C ASN A 194 8.10 -3.38 -17.38
N TRP A 195 7.75 -4.19 -18.37
CA TRP A 195 6.52 -4.00 -19.13
C TRP A 195 5.28 -4.27 -18.29
N GLY A 196 5.30 -5.31 -17.44
CA GLY A 196 4.21 -5.59 -16.50
C GLY A 196 3.94 -4.43 -15.54
N ARG A 197 5.00 -3.83 -15.01
CA ARG A 197 4.88 -2.64 -14.15
C ARG A 197 4.29 -1.45 -14.89
N VAL A 198 4.75 -1.17 -16.11
CA VAL A 198 4.19 -0.09 -16.94
C VAL A 198 2.69 -0.32 -17.19
N PHE A 199 2.29 -1.53 -17.54
CA PHE A 199 0.89 -1.85 -17.79
C PHE A 199 0.02 -1.71 -16.54
N SER A 200 0.49 -2.25 -15.40
CA SER A 200 -0.21 -2.11 -14.12
C SER A 200 -0.30 -0.65 -13.68
N GLU A 201 0.79 0.13 -13.78
CA GLU A 201 0.80 1.56 -13.44
C GLU A 201 -0.14 2.38 -14.34
N LEU A 202 -0.17 2.11 -15.65
CA LEU A 202 -1.07 2.77 -16.58
C LEU A 202 -2.54 2.48 -16.28
N LEU A 203 -2.87 1.22 -15.96
CA LEU A 203 -4.24 0.84 -15.59
C LEU A 203 -4.65 1.51 -14.27
N ASN A 204 -3.80 1.51 -13.27
CA ASN A 204 -4.07 2.19 -12.01
C ASN A 204 -4.26 3.70 -12.22
N ALA A 205 -3.38 4.36 -13.00
CA ALA A 205 -3.46 5.79 -13.29
C ALA A 205 -4.73 6.14 -14.08
N ARG A 206 -5.13 5.30 -15.04
CA ARG A 206 -6.35 5.50 -15.82
C ARG A 206 -7.61 5.55 -14.95
N PHE A 207 -7.65 4.73 -13.91
CA PHE A 207 -8.82 4.63 -13.03
C PHE A 207 -8.74 5.57 -11.81
N ASP A 208 -7.59 6.15 -11.54
CA ASP A 208 -7.45 7.16 -10.48
C ASP A 208 -8.02 8.50 -10.97
N THR A 209 -9.09 8.96 -10.31
CA THR A 209 -9.76 10.23 -10.66
C THR A 209 -8.92 11.48 -10.38
N ASN A 210 -7.82 11.34 -9.66
CA ASN A 210 -6.92 12.44 -9.31
C ASN A 210 -5.71 12.53 -10.26
N ILE A 211 -5.53 11.58 -11.17
CA ILE A 211 -4.41 11.54 -12.12
C ILE A 211 -4.91 11.87 -13.52
N PHE A 212 -4.45 12.98 -14.06
CA PHE A 212 -4.70 13.34 -15.45
C PHE A 212 -3.57 12.84 -16.36
N ALA A 213 -3.87 12.74 -17.66
CA ALA A 213 -2.89 12.33 -18.67
C ALA A 213 -1.63 13.22 -18.67
N VAL A 214 -1.79 14.51 -18.38
CA VAL A 214 -0.69 15.48 -18.27
C VAL A 214 0.22 15.11 -17.10
N ASP A 215 -0.35 14.87 -15.91
CA ASP A 215 0.40 14.55 -14.70
C ASP A 215 1.22 13.27 -14.88
N TYR A 216 0.60 12.26 -15.51
CA TYR A 216 1.28 11.00 -15.78
C TYR A 216 2.41 11.16 -16.81
N ALA A 217 2.20 11.98 -17.84
CA ALA A 217 3.22 12.26 -18.85
C ALA A 217 4.41 13.04 -18.26
N GLU A 218 4.13 14.06 -17.42
CA GLU A 218 5.17 14.86 -16.75
C GLU A 218 6.00 14.05 -15.76
N LYS A 219 5.38 13.08 -15.10
CA LYS A 219 6.10 12.12 -14.23
C LYS A 219 7.15 11.33 -14.99
N LEU A 220 6.91 11.03 -16.28
CA LEU A 220 7.81 10.20 -17.09
C LEU A 220 8.82 11.01 -17.88
N PHE A 221 8.41 12.12 -18.49
CA PHE A 221 9.27 12.97 -19.34
C PHE A 221 8.98 14.45 -19.11
N SER A 222 10.05 15.24 -19.04
CA SER A 222 9.93 16.69 -18.96
C SER A 222 9.50 17.28 -20.31
N ALA A 223 8.45 18.12 -20.31
CA ALA A 223 7.99 18.83 -21.49
C ALA A 223 9.07 19.75 -22.10
N GLU A 224 9.96 20.29 -21.26
CA GLU A 224 11.03 21.22 -21.71
C GLU A 224 12.26 20.45 -22.22
N MET A 225 12.64 19.36 -21.57
CA MET A 225 13.90 18.67 -21.85
C MET A 225 13.77 17.53 -22.87
N GLU A 226 12.60 16.89 -22.94
CA GLU A 226 12.32 15.77 -23.85
C GLU A 226 10.95 15.98 -24.55
N PRO A 227 10.74 17.10 -25.26
CA PRO A 227 9.42 17.49 -25.75
C PRO A 227 8.77 16.47 -26.68
N GLU A 228 9.54 15.77 -27.50
CA GLU A 228 9.02 14.74 -28.40
C GLU A 228 8.49 13.52 -27.63
N LYS A 229 9.27 13.02 -26.69
CA LYS A 229 8.84 11.90 -25.84
C LYS A 229 7.67 12.27 -24.97
N TYR A 230 7.68 13.49 -24.39
CA TYR A 230 6.57 14.00 -23.61
C TYR A 230 5.28 14.05 -24.45
N ARG A 231 5.32 14.65 -25.65
CA ARG A 231 4.15 14.73 -26.53
C ARG A 231 3.63 13.34 -26.93
N LYS A 232 4.54 12.41 -27.27
CA LYS A 232 4.16 11.03 -27.58
C LYS A 232 3.49 10.35 -26.40
N THR A 233 4.08 10.45 -25.21
CA THR A 233 3.54 9.90 -23.95
C THR A 233 2.17 10.49 -23.64
N LEU A 234 2.01 11.81 -23.72
CA LEU A 234 0.76 12.49 -23.47
C LEU A 234 -0.36 12.02 -24.43
N ASN A 235 -0.03 11.87 -25.71
CA ASN A 235 -0.99 11.35 -26.70
C ASN A 235 -1.41 9.91 -26.40
N LEU A 236 -0.46 9.04 -26.01
CA LEU A 236 -0.75 7.66 -25.60
C LEU A 236 -1.63 7.62 -24.34
N CYS A 237 -1.31 8.44 -23.34
CA CYS A 237 -2.13 8.58 -22.13
C CYS A 237 -3.56 9.04 -22.47
N HIS A 238 -3.73 10.05 -23.32
CA HIS A 238 -5.07 10.50 -23.73
C HIS A 238 -5.87 9.38 -24.39
N LYS A 239 -5.27 8.58 -25.27
CA LYS A 239 -5.95 7.46 -25.91
C LYS A 239 -6.38 6.40 -24.90
N ILE A 240 -5.50 6.05 -23.95
CA ILE A 240 -5.77 5.03 -22.93
C ILE A 240 -6.79 5.53 -21.91
N PHE A 241 -6.64 6.77 -21.40
CA PHE A 241 -7.46 7.28 -20.30
C PHE A 241 -8.88 7.64 -20.74
N ASN A 242 -9.06 8.11 -22.00
CA ASN A 242 -10.37 8.48 -22.54
C ASN A 242 -11.12 7.30 -23.19
N CYS A 243 -10.50 6.13 -23.31
CA CYS A 243 -11.15 4.96 -23.87
C CYS A 243 -12.24 4.43 -22.91
N THR A 244 -13.36 3.99 -23.42
CA THR A 244 -14.40 3.33 -22.62
C THR A 244 -13.93 1.96 -22.12
N LEU A 245 -14.57 1.43 -21.07
CA LEU A 245 -14.21 0.10 -20.54
C LEU A 245 -14.37 -1.01 -21.59
N GLU A 246 -15.42 -0.91 -22.41
CA GLU A 246 -15.76 -1.90 -23.45
C GLU A 246 -14.71 -1.92 -24.57
N ASN A 247 -14.06 -0.79 -24.83
CA ASN A 247 -13.12 -0.62 -25.94
C ASN A 247 -11.64 -0.64 -25.49
N LEU A 248 -11.35 -1.01 -24.23
CA LEU A 248 -9.97 -1.03 -23.73
C LEU A 248 -9.05 -1.97 -24.53
N MET A 249 -9.58 -3.03 -25.11
CA MET A 249 -8.84 -3.91 -26.00
C MET A 249 -8.41 -3.22 -27.29
N ASP A 250 -9.15 -2.24 -27.77
CA ASP A 250 -8.83 -1.52 -29.03
C ASP A 250 -7.58 -0.64 -28.86
N VAL A 251 -7.30 -0.23 -27.63
CA VAL A 251 -6.12 0.60 -27.29
C VAL A 251 -4.94 -0.19 -26.75
N ILE A 252 -4.96 -1.52 -26.85
CA ILE A 252 -3.86 -2.36 -26.34
C ILE A 252 -2.51 -1.99 -26.94
N ASN A 253 -2.47 -1.63 -28.23
CA ASN A 253 -1.26 -1.21 -28.89
C ASN A 253 -0.69 0.09 -28.28
N ASN A 254 -1.52 0.95 -27.69
CA ASN A 254 -1.04 2.15 -27.02
C ASN A 254 -0.34 1.82 -25.69
N PHE A 255 -0.77 0.78 -24.96
CA PHE A 255 -0.04 0.23 -23.80
C PHE A 255 1.32 -0.33 -24.23
N ILE A 256 1.35 -1.10 -25.33
CA ILE A 256 2.59 -1.70 -25.87
C ILE A 256 3.56 -0.60 -26.30
N GLU A 257 3.09 0.41 -27.05
CA GLU A 257 3.93 1.55 -27.46
C GLU A 257 4.47 2.34 -26.27
N MET A 258 3.70 2.49 -25.19
CA MET A 258 4.16 3.14 -23.97
C MET A 258 5.28 2.34 -23.32
N ALA A 259 5.10 1.03 -23.19
CA ALA A 259 6.12 0.15 -22.62
C ALA A 259 7.39 0.10 -23.48
N GLU A 260 7.25 0.12 -24.80
CA GLU A 260 8.38 0.17 -25.74
C GLU A 260 9.12 1.51 -25.66
N LEU A 261 8.40 2.62 -25.55
CA LEU A 261 9.00 3.96 -25.37
C LEU A 261 9.84 4.04 -24.09
N LEU A 262 9.37 3.45 -23.00
CA LEU A 262 10.05 3.45 -21.71
C LEU A 262 11.15 2.39 -21.64
N TYR A 263 10.91 1.22 -22.20
CA TYR A 263 11.80 0.05 -22.13
C TYR A 263 11.92 -0.66 -23.50
N PRO A 264 12.65 -0.11 -24.48
CA PRO A 264 12.69 -0.60 -25.86
C PRO A 264 13.17 -2.06 -26.02
N LYS A 265 13.95 -2.55 -25.06
CA LYS A 265 14.46 -3.93 -25.03
C LYS A 265 13.72 -4.85 -24.06
N GLY A 266 12.58 -4.39 -23.53
CA GLY A 266 11.84 -5.09 -22.49
C GLY A 266 10.71 -5.98 -22.99
N TYR A 267 10.54 -6.14 -24.30
CA TYR A 267 9.46 -6.94 -24.88
C TYR A 267 9.41 -8.35 -24.28
N ASN A 268 8.23 -8.72 -23.81
CA ASN A 268 7.93 -10.05 -23.30
C ASN A 268 6.52 -10.45 -23.75
N SER A 269 6.44 -11.47 -24.59
CA SER A 269 5.15 -11.96 -25.11
C SER A 269 4.21 -12.43 -24.01
N GLY A 270 4.73 -13.07 -22.96
CA GLY A 270 3.93 -13.50 -21.81
C GLY A 270 3.28 -12.33 -21.07
N THR A 271 4.00 -11.22 -20.88
CA THR A 271 3.48 -10.00 -20.27
C THR A 271 2.40 -9.35 -21.15
N VAL A 272 2.56 -9.38 -22.48
CA VAL A 272 1.53 -8.86 -23.41
C VAL A 272 0.27 -9.73 -23.36
N GLU A 273 0.41 -11.06 -23.33
CA GLU A 273 -0.74 -11.95 -23.17
C GLU A 273 -1.44 -11.75 -21.81
N LEU A 274 -0.67 -11.48 -20.75
CA LEU A 274 -1.21 -11.16 -19.44
C LEU A 274 -1.99 -9.84 -19.44
N LEU A 275 -1.51 -8.81 -20.17
CA LEU A 275 -2.25 -7.58 -20.40
C LEU A 275 -3.57 -7.85 -21.14
N LYS A 276 -3.53 -8.60 -22.25
CA LYS A 276 -4.74 -9.01 -23.00
C LYS A 276 -5.75 -9.69 -22.09
N TYR A 277 -5.29 -10.66 -21.31
CA TYR A 277 -6.13 -11.37 -20.35
C TYR A 277 -6.75 -10.40 -19.33
N THR A 278 -5.96 -9.48 -18.78
CA THR A 278 -6.45 -8.48 -17.82
C THR A 278 -7.51 -7.55 -18.44
N LEU A 279 -7.31 -7.11 -19.68
CA LEU A 279 -8.24 -6.20 -20.35
C LEU A 279 -9.52 -6.91 -20.82
N SER A 280 -9.47 -8.20 -21.14
CA SER A 280 -10.60 -8.98 -21.63
C SER A 280 -11.47 -9.59 -20.53
N ASP A 281 -10.96 -9.75 -19.31
CA ASP A 281 -11.69 -10.32 -18.18
C ASP A 281 -12.29 -9.20 -17.31
N PRO A 282 -13.63 -9.00 -17.32
CA PRO A 282 -14.26 -7.93 -16.54
C PRO A 282 -14.03 -8.06 -15.03
N ILE A 283 -13.83 -9.27 -14.50
CA ILE A 283 -13.62 -9.51 -13.07
C ILE A 283 -12.21 -9.01 -12.67
N ILE A 284 -11.21 -9.32 -13.50
CA ILE A 284 -9.83 -8.89 -13.26
C ILE A 284 -9.70 -7.38 -13.46
N LEU A 285 -10.26 -6.86 -14.55
CA LEU A 285 -10.25 -5.43 -14.85
C LEU A 285 -10.96 -4.62 -13.77
N ASN A 286 -12.05 -5.17 -13.23
CA ASN A 286 -12.76 -4.57 -12.11
C ASN A 286 -11.84 -4.34 -10.89
N GLY A 287 -10.78 -5.13 -10.70
CA GLY A 287 -9.80 -4.95 -9.63
C GLY A 287 -9.04 -3.61 -9.67
N TYR A 288 -8.96 -2.96 -10.83
CA TYR A 288 -8.33 -1.64 -11.01
C TYR A 288 -9.30 -0.47 -10.84
N ILE A 289 -10.62 -0.73 -10.94
CA ILE A 289 -11.63 0.32 -10.83
C ILE A 289 -11.84 0.66 -9.36
N PRO A 290 -11.83 1.94 -8.95
CA PRO A 290 -12.14 2.33 -7.58
C PRO A 290 -13.54 1.90 -7.14
N ALA A 291 -13.76 1.75 -5.84
CA ALA A 291 -15.08 1.47 -5.29
C ALA A 291 -16.07 2.60 -5.61
N ALA A 292 -17.27 2.24 -6.03
CA ALA A 292 -18.34 3.21 -6.22
C ALA A 292 -18.76 3.84 -4.87
N LYS A 293 -19.39 5.01 -4.91
CA LYS A 293 -19.81 5.74 -3.69
C LYS A 293 -20.64 4.92 -2.70
N ASN A 294 -21.34 3.90 -3.18
CA ASN A 294 -22.18 3.02 -2.36
C ASN A 294 -21.50 1.67 -2.02
N GLU A 295 -20.21 1.50 -2.29
CA GLU A 295 -19.45 0.28 -2.06
C GLU A 295 -18.40 0.47 -0.97
N VAL A 296 -18.37 -0.42 0.03
CA VAL A 296 -17.30 -0.49 1.03
C VAL A 296 -16.08 -1.18 0.43
N ASN A 297 -14.89 -0.72 0.76
CA ASN A 297 -13.65 -1.35 0.28
C ASN A 297 -13.30 -2.57 1.15
N ILE A 298 -13.02 -3.72 0.53
CA ILE A 298 -12.48 -4.89 1.21
C ILE A 298 -11.12 -5.23 0.61
N MET A 299 -10.07 -5.25 1.45
CA MET A 299 -8.71 -5.52 0.99
C MET A 299 -7.82 -6.06 2.10
N THR A 300 -6.62 -6.47 1.73
CA THR A 300 -5.61 -6.83 2.72
C THR A 300 -4.95 -5.59 3.34
N LEU A 301 -4.44 -5.74 4.58
CA LEU A 301 -3.64 -4.71 5.25
C LEU A 301 -2.44 -4.24 4.40
N HIS A 302 -1.78 -5.16 3.67
CA HIS A 302 -0.68 -4.79 2.79
C HIS A 302 -1.13 -3.91 1.63
N LYS A 303 -2.28 -4.24 1.03
CA LYS A 303 -2.83 -3.46 -0.09
C LYS A 303 -3.36 -2.10 0.33
N SER A 304 -3.70 -1.92 1.60
CA SER A 304 -4.14 -0.63 2.14
C SER A 304 -3.00 0.37 2.37
N LYS A 305 -1.74 -0.05 2.26
CA LYS A 305 -0.60 0.87 2.41
C LYS A 305 -0.65 1.97 1.35
N GLY A 306 -0.47 3.23 1.77
CA GLY A 306 -0.63 4.40 0.91
C GLY A 306 -2.08 4.92 0.79
N LEU A 307 -3.09 4.08 1.09
CA LEU A 307 -4.50 4.48 1.07
C LEU A 307 -4.94 5.07 2.42
N GLU A 308 -6.10 5.74 2.44
CA GLU A 308 -6.69 6.30 3.64
C GLU A 308 -8.22 6.29 3.55
N PHE A 309 -8.90 6.06 4.67
CA PHE A 309 -10.34 5.93 4.76
C PHE A 309 -10.87 6.68 5.99
N ASN A 310 -12.08 7.18 5.94
CA ASN A 310 -12.68 7.81 7.12
C ASN A 310 -12.90 6.79 8.23
N ILE A 311 -13.43 5.61 7.88
CA ILE A 311 -13.68 4.54 8.84
C ILE A 311 -12.95 3.27 8.39
N VAL A 312 -12.29 2.61 9.33
CA VAL A 312 -11.63 1.32 9.10
C VAL A 312 -12.18 0.27 10.06
N PHE A 313 -12.61 -0.86 9.52
CA PHE A 313 -12.81 -2.10 10.27
C PHE A 313 -11.57 -2.97 10.12
N HIS A 314 -10.78 -3.07 11.18
CA HIS A 314 -9.54 -3.83 11.22
C HIS A 314 -9.82 -5.24 11.72
N MET A 315 -9.77 -6.21 10.81
CA MET A 315 -10.06 -7.62 11.08
C MET A 315 -8.81 -8.39 11.56
N ASP A 316 -9.01 -9.64 11.92
CA ASP A 316 -7.96 -10.65 12.13
C ASP A 316 -6.98 -10.39 13.29
N MET A 317 -7.35 -9.54 14.25
CA MET A 317 -6.53 -9.22 15.42
C MET A 317 -6.52 -10.37 16.43
N TYR A 318 -6.11 -11.56 15.98
CA TYR A 318 -6.04 -12.77 16.79
C TYR A 318 -4.61 -13.21 17.09
N LYS A 319 -4.42 -13.88 18.21
CA LYS A 319 -3.17 -14.58 18.57
C LYS A 319 -2.80 -15.55 17.44
N TYR A 320 -1.53 -15.60 17.08
CA TYR A 320 -0.96 -16.39 15.98
C TYR A 320 -1.35 -15.94 14.55
N ILE A 321 -2.08 -14.84 14.41
CA ILE A 321 -2.39 -14.23 13.11
C ILE A 321 -1.66 -12.89 12.96
N ILE A 322 -1.88 -11.96 13.88
CA ILE A 322 -1.21 -10.63 13.92
C ILE A 322 -0.23 -10.53 15.11
N SER A 323 -0.28 -11.43 16.08
CA SER A 323 0.77 -11.56 17.09
C SER A 323 1.17 -13.02 17.17
N ASP A 324 2.33 -13.36 16.65
CA ASP A 324 2.89 -14.71 16.77
C ASP A 324 4.19 -14.66 17.60
N GLU A 325 4.08 -14.95 18.88
CA GLU A 325 5.21 -14.94 19.83
C GLU A 325 6.23 -16.06 19.54
N ARG A 326 5.94 -16.97 18.61
CA ARG A 326 6.86 -18.03 18.15
C ARG A 326 7.81 -17.55 17.06
N GLY A 327 7.52 -16.39 16.46
CA GLY A 327 8.35 -15.78 15.44
C GLY A 327 9.62 -15.14 16.00
N THR A 328 10.51 -14.77 15.11
CA THR A 328 11.69 -13.96 15.44
C THR A 328 11.26 -12.54 15.84
N ASN A 329 12.11 -11.83 16.58
CA ASN A 329 11.84 -10.43 16.95
C ASN A 329 11.51 -9.57 15.73
N SER A 330 12.18 -9.78 14.59
CA SER A 330 11.91 -9.05 13.34
C SER A 330 10.53 -9.38 12.77
N GLU A 331 10.05 -10.61 12.88
CA GLU A 331 8.71 -10.98 12.43
C GLU A 331 7.63 -10.40 13.35
N ILE A 332 7.86 -10.40 14.65
CA ILE A 332 6.96 -9.79 15.63
C ILE A 332 6.86 -8.27 15.38
N GLU A 333 7.99 -7.61 15.16
CA GLU A 333 8.03 -6.18 14.82
C GLU A 333 7.25 -5.87 13.53
N GLN A 334 7.43 -6.68 12.48
CA GLN A 334 6.67 -6.52 11.23
C GLN A 334 5.16 -6.70 11.42
N LEU A 335 4.74 -7.64 12.27
CA LEU A 335 3.32 -7.81 12.60
C LEU A 335 2.77 -6.63 13.41
N MET A 336 3.57 -6.05 14.30
CA MET A 336 3.22 -4.82 15.04
C MET A 336 3.09 -3.64 14.07
N ASN A 337 4.04 -3.48 13.16
CA ASN A 337 4.00 -2.46 12.12
C ASN A 337 2.78 -2.64 11.21
N LEU A 338 2.41 -3.87 10.89
CA LEU A 338 1.21 -4.15 10.08
C LEU A 338 -0.07 -3.74 10.83
N HIS A 339 -0.14 -3.97 12.14
CA HIS A 339 -1.22 -3.47 12.97
C HIS A 339 -1.26 -1.94 13.01
N TYR A 340 -0.11 -1.30 13.19
CA TYR A 340 0.04 0.16 13.14
C TYR A 340 -0.46 0.73 11.79
N VAL A 341 -0.03 0.14 10.67
CA VAL A 341 -0.49 0.53 9.33
C VAL A 341 -2.01 0.42 9.25
N GLY A 342 -2.62 -0.68 9.70
CA GLY A 342 -4.07 -0.86 9.66
C GLY A 342 -4.83 0.23 10.42
N ILE A 343 -4.36 0.61 11.61
CA ILE A 343 -4.98 1.67 12.42
C ILE A 343 -4.83 3.03 11.74
N THR A 344 -3.63 3.35 11.25
CA THR A 344 -3.31 4.66 10.66
C THR A 344 -3.88 4.86 9.26
N ARG A 345 -4.60 3.88 8.71
CA ARG A 345 -5.45 4.07 7.52
C ARG A 345 -6.74 4.82 7.85
N ALA A 346 -7.16 4.86 9.12
CA ALA A 346 -8.38 5.53 9.55
C ALA A 346 -8.12 7.02 9.79
N LYS A 347 -8.99 7.88 9.24
CA LYS A 347 -9.01 9.32 9.52
C LYS A 347 -9.84 9.60 10.77
N ASP A 348 -11.08 9.08 10.84
CA ASP A 348 -12.07 9.45 11.81
C ASP A 348 -12.35 8.38 12.87
N ALA A 349 -12.36 7.10 12.47
CA ALA A 349 -12.62 5.99 13.41
C ALA A 349 -11.98 4.67 12.95
N CYS A 350 -11.45 3.91 13.90
CA CYS A 350 -10.94 2.55 13.68
C CYS A 350 -11.65 1.56 14.61
N PHE A 351 -12.31 0.55 14.02
CA PHE A 351 -12.97 -0.55 14.72
C PHE A 351 -12.12 -1.81 14.61
N ILE A 352 -11.52 -2.26 15.72
CA ILE A 352 -10.73 -3.48 15.81
C ILE A 352 -11.68 -4.63 16.15
N MET A 353 -11.94 -5.49 15.17
CA MET A 353 -12.95 -6.54 15.25
C MET A 353 -12.36 -7.85 15.76
N ASN A 354 -12.99 -8.42 16.78
CA ASN A 354 -12.62 -9.72 17.36
C ASN A 354 -13.87 -10.59 17.54
N GLY A 355 -13.83 -11.82 17.00
CA GLY A 355 -14.80 -12.88 17.32
C GLY A 355 -14.32 -13.76 18.47
N THR A 356 -15.22 -14.53 19.08
CA THR A 356 -14.86 -15.63 20.01
C THR A 356 -14.38 -16.86 19.28
N GLN A 357 -14.67 -16.95 17.99
CA GLN A 357 -14.23 -18.00 17.08
C GLN A 357 -13.67 -17.36 15.80
N ARG A 358 -12.94 -18.14 15.02
CA ARG A 358 -12.47 -17.79 13.68
C ARG A 358 -12.59 -18.96 12.73
N TYR A 359 -12.88 -18.71 11.47
CA TYR A 359 -12.90 -19.72 10.44
C TYR A 359 -11.47 -20.00 9.92
N ARG A 360 -11.09 -21.29 9.85
CA ARG A 360 -9.81 -21.74 9.29
C ARG A 360 -10.03 -22.25 7.87
N SER A 361 -9.64 -21.48 6.86
CA SER A 361 -9.92 -21.79 5.45
C SER A 361 -9.32 -23.13 4.98
N ARG A 362 -8.14 -23.52 5.49
CA ARG A 362 -7.49 -24.79 5.11
C ARG A 362 -8.18 -26.01 5.71
N GLN A 363 -8.65 -25.93 6.94
CA GLN A 363 -9.34 -26.99 7.68
C GLN A 363 -10.85 -26.97 7.46
N GLN A 364 -11.37 -25.86 6.94
CA GLN A 364 -12.81 -25.64 6.72
C GLN A 364 -13.65 -25.78 8.00
N ASP A 365 -13.10 -25.32 9.14
CA ASP A 365 -13.75 -25.44 10.45
C ASP A 365 -13.69 -24.11 11.25
N LEU A 366 -14.51 -24.08 12.30
CA LEU A 366 -14.48 -23.01 13.30
C LEU A 366 -13.54 -23.40 14.43
N TYR A 367 -12.70 -22.49 14.85
CA TYR A 367 -11.73 -22.67 15.90
C TYR A 367 -11.82 -21.53 16.95
N PRO A 368 -11.69 -21.81 18.25
CA PRO A 368 -11.66 -20.78 19.28
C PRO A 368 -10.63 -19.71 18.95
N ALA A 369 -11.01 -18.44 19.09
CA ALA A 369 -10.16 -17.31 18.77
C ALA A 369 -9.84 -16.52 20.05
N TYR A 370 -8.55 -16.18 20.20
CA TYR A 370 -8.07 -15.35 21.28
C TYR A 370 -7.55 -14.04 20.70
N PRO A 371 -7.85 -12.91 21.33
CA PRO A 371 -7.33 -11.63 20.89
C PRO A 371 -5.80 -11.60 20.82
N SER A 372 -5.26 -10.83 19.89
CA SER A 372 -3.82 -10.60 19.76
C SER A 372 -3.24 -10.01 21.06
N SER A 373 -2.05 -10.46 21.46
CA SER A 373 -1.31 -9.91 22.60
C SER A 373 -0.99 -8.42 22.42
N PHE A 374 -0.87 -7.94 21.19
CA PHE A 374 -0.66 -6.52 20.91
C PHE A 374 -1.80 -5.64 21.44
N LEU A 375 -3.03 -6.14 21.48
CA LEU A 375 -4.17 -5.41 22.05
C LEU A 375 -4.12 -5.30 23.59
N MET A 376 -3.29 -6.11 24.24
CA MET A 376 -3.14 -6.14 25.70
C MET A 376 -1.98 -5.28 26.19
N LYS A 377 -1.25 -4.62 25.28
CA LYS A 377 -0.14 -3.77 25.66
C LYS A 377 -0.59 -2.66 26.62
N GLU A 378 0.24 -2.34 27.59
CA GLU A 378 -0.05 -1.35 28.63
C GLU A 378 -0.42 0.02 28.01
N GLY A 379 -1.42 0.68 28.58
CA GLY A 379 -1.86 2.00 28.12
C GLY A 379 -2.88 2.02 26.97
N LEU A 380 -2.98 0.95 26.16
CA LEU A 380 -3.91 0.91 25.02
C LEU A 380 -5.38 0.94 25.45
N GLN A 381 -5.74 0.24 26.55
CA GLN A 381 -7.11 0.22 27.07
C GLN A 381 -7.61 1.62 27.46
N LYS A 382 -6.72 2.49 27.94
CA LYS A 382 -7.05 3.87 28.28
C LYS A 382 -7.31 4.74 27.06
N ARG A 383 -6.87 4.31 25.86
CA ARG A 383 -6.93 5.07 24.60
C ARG A 383 -7.97 4.56 23.59
N ARG A 384 -8.72 3.52 23.96
CA ARG A 384 -9.80 2.98 23.13
C ARG A 384 -11.07 2.77 23.94
N GLU A 385 -12.18 2.55 23.27
CA GLU A 385 -13.43 2.06 23.85
C GLU A 385 -13.54 0.54 23.61
N GLU A 386 -14.14 -0.16 24.59
CA GLU A 386 -14.46 -1.58 24.47
C GLU A 386 -15.96 -1.70 24.20
N LEU A 387 -16.33 -2.38 23.09
CA LEU A 387 -17.70 -2.58 22.67
C LEU A 387 -17.99 -4.09 22.55
N ILE A 388 -19.22 -4.46 22.87
CA ILE A 388 -19.76 -5.80 22.64
C ILE A 388 -20.91 -5.65 21.66
N TRP A 389 -20.88 -6.37 20.55
CA TRP A 389 -21.92 -6.33 19.51
C TRP A 389 -22.66 -7.65 19.38
#